data_6347464a11dad0a0fe5f016dfa7853df
#
_entry.id   6347464a11dad0a0fe5f016dfa7853df
#
_cell.length_a   1.000
_cell.length_b   1.000
_cell.length_c   1.000
_cell.angle_alpha   90.00
_cell.angle_beta   90.00
_cell.angle_gamma   90.00
#
_symmetry.space_group_name_H-M   'P 1'
#
loop_
_entity.id
_entity.type
_entity.pdbx_description
1 polymer ?
#
loop_
_entity_poly.entity_id
_entity_poly.type
_entity_poly.pdbx_seq_one_letter_code
_entity_poly.pdbx_strand_id
1 'polypeptide(L)'
;EEADASDIIGLAQLHLGSALTLLKPMLPGMKAKKFGRVMFNGSRAAMGVPTRTAYSATKAGIIGMARTWALELAPHGITVNVVSPGPILTDNFWGIVEKDSEQQAAIAARIPVGRLGEMQDVTNAFLFFCDPENSFVTGQTLYVCGGASVGAMSL
;
A
#
# COMPACT_ATOMS: atom_id res chain seq x y z
N GLU A 1 -12.03 -3.49 19.93
CA GLU A 1 -13.22 -4.07 20.58
C GLU A 1 -14.54 -3.61 19.95
N GLU A 2 -14.56 -2.45 19.27
CA GLU A 2 -15.76 -1.87 18.65
C GLU A 2 -15.86 -2.19 17.13
N ALA A 3 -14.99 -3.06 16.59
CA ALA A 3 -15.01 -3.39 15.18
C ALA A 3 -16.22 -4.27 14.85
N ASP A 4 -17.01 -3.86 13.87
CA ASP A 4 -18.14 -4.62 13.34
C ASP A 4 -17.72 -5.46 12.12
N ALA A 5 -18.35 -6.62 11.95
CA ALA A 5 -18.13 -7.47 10.79
C ALA A 5 -18.51 -6.78 9.47
N SER A 6 -19.52 -5.90 9.49
CA SER A 6 -19.94 -5.12 8.33
C SER A 6 -18.85 -4.18 7.83
N ASP A 7 -18.02 -3.62 8.71
CA ASP A 7 -16.88 -2.77 8.34
C ASP A 7 -15.83 -3.56 7.55
N ILE A 8 -15.56 -4.80 7.97
CA ILE A 8 -14.63 -5.69 7.27
C ILE A 8 -15.18 -6.02 5.88
N ILE A 9 -16.46 -6.37 5.78
CA ILE A 9 -17.11 -6.70 4.49
C ILE A 9 -17.09 -5.50 3.55
N GLY A 10 -17.49 -4.32 4.02
CA GLY A 10 -17.49 -3.10 3.22
C GLY A 10 -16.10 -2.71 2.71
N LEU A 11 -15.10 -2.73 3.60
CA LEU A 11 -13.71 -2.43 3.21
C LEU A 11 -13.10 -3.53 2.34
N ALA A 12 -13.46 -4.80 2.53
CA ALA A 12 -13.01 -5.88 1.66
C ALA A 12 -13.57 -5.71 0.24
N GLN A 13 -14.85 -5.36 0.11
CA GLN A 13 -15.45 -5.06 -1.20
C GLN A 13 -14.76 -3.85 -1.86
N LEU A 14 -14.46 -2.81 -1.09
CA LEU A 14 -13.78 -1.61 -1.61
C LEU A 14 -12.32 -1.89 -2.00
N HIS A 15 -11.54 -2.57 -1.16
CA HIS A 15 -10.10 -2.71 -1.37
C HIS A 15 -9.71 -3.93 -2.23
N LEU A 16 -10.43 -5.04 -2.07
CA LEU A 16 -10.11 -6.30 -2.75
C LEU A 16 -11.07 -6.58 -3.91
N GLY A 17 -12.38 -6.46 -3.68
CA GLY A 17 -13.39 -6.68 -4.71
C GLY A 17 -13.26 -5.74 -5.90
N SER A 18 -13.07 -4.44 -5.65
CA SER A 18 -12.86 -3.45 -6.71
C SER A 18 -11.62 -3.73 -7.55
N ALA A 19 -10.53 -4.19 -6.91
CA ALA A 19 -9.30 -4.52 -7.61
C ALA A 19 -9.49 -5.66 -8.62
N LEU A 20 -10.23 -6.72 -8.23
CA LEU A 20 -10.61 -7.81 -9.13
C LEU A 20 -11.47 -7.31 -10.29
N THR A 21 -12.47 -6.48 -9.99
CA THR A 21 -13.38 -5.92 -10.98
C THR A 21 -12.66 -5.07 -12.03
N LEU A 22 -11.69 -4.26 -11.58
CA LEU A 22 -10.93 -3.37 -12.46
C LEU A 22 -9.87 -4.10 -13.27
N LEU A 23 -9.15 -5.06 -12.67
CA LEU A 23 -8.05 -5.75 -13.34
C LEU A 23 -8.55 -6.74 -14.40
N LYS A 24 -9.62 -7.47 -14.10
CA LYS A 24 -10.10 -8.56 -14.96
C LYS A 24 -10.29 -8.17 -16.44
N PRO A 25 -10.94 -7.04 -16.79
CA PRO A 25 -11.08 -6.63 -18.19
C PRO A 25 -9.78 -6.15 -18.84
N MET A 26 -8.75 -5.78 -18.06
CA MET A 26 -7.47 -5.31 -18.58
C MET A 26 -6.51 -6.46 -18.92
N LEU A 27 -6.66 -7.62 -18.28
CA LEU A 27 -5.75 -8.76 -18.41
C LEU A 27 -5.57 -9.27 -19.86
N PRO A 28 -6.62 -9.42 -20.69
CA PRO A 28 -6.42 -9.90 -22.07
C PRO A 28 -5.47 -9.03 -22.88
N GLY A 29 -5.61 -7.70 -22.77
CA GLY A 29 -4.72 -6.75 -23.44
C GLY A 29 -3.29 -6.79 -22.92
N MET A 30 -3.10 -6.89 -21.60
CA MET A 30 -1.77 -7.02 -20.99
C MET A 30 -1.08 -8.33 -21.42
N LYS A 31 -1.82 -9.45 -21.40
CA LYS A 31 -1.29 -10.76 -21.83
C LYS A 31 -0.90 -10.78 -23.30
N ALA A 32 -1.73 -10.21 -24.18
CA ALA A 32 -1.44 -10.13 -25.61
C ALA A 32 -0.17 -9.32 -25.90
N LYS A 33 0.07 -8.25 -25.15
CA LYS A 33 1.27 -7.40 -25.23
C LYS A 33 2.49 -8.00 -24.53
N LYS A 34 2.33 -9.06 -23.75
CA LYS A 34 3.33 -9.60 -22.81
C LYS A 34 3.94 -8.50 -21.93
N PHE A 35 3.13 -7.54 -21.54
CA PHE A 35 3.52 -6.40 -20.71
C PHE A 35 2.35 -5.93 -19.86
N GLY A 36 2.61 -5.78 -18.58
CA GLY A 36 1.69 -5.16 -17.63
C GLY A 36 2.40 -4.76 -16.34
N ARG A 37 1.89 -3.71 -15.70
CA ARG A 37 2.34 -3.26 -14.40
C ARG A 37 1.10 -3.06 -13.53
N VAL A 38 0.91 -3.94 -12.55
CA VAL A 38 -0.18 -3.87 -11.59
C VAL A 38 0.39 -3.46 -10.25
N MET A 39 -0.10 -2.34 -9.74
CA MET A 39 0.38 -1.81 -8.47
C MET A 39 -0.78 -1.53 -7.55
N PHE A 40 -0.64 -2.01 -6.33
CA PHE A 40 -1.59 -1.74 -5.26
C PHE A 40 -1.10 -0.64 -4.34
N ASN A 41 -2.01 0.25 -3.96
CA ASN A 41 -1.79 1.14 -2.85
C ASN A 41 -2.14 0.42 -1.54
N GLY A 42 -1.10 -0.14 -0.91
CA GLY A 42 -1.17 -0.78 0.39
C GLY A 42 -1.28 0.22 1.54
N SER A 43 -0.74 -0.16 2.67
CA SER A 43 -0.54 0.72 3.84
C SER A 43 0.39 0.05 4.83
N ARG A 44 1.15 0.83 5.59
CA ARG A 44 1.86 0.33 6.78
C ARG A 44 0.88 -0.32 7.78
N ALA A 45 -0.38 0.08 7.78
CA ALA A 45 -1.42 -0.50 8.61
C ALA A 45 -1.64 -2.01 8.36
N ALA A 46 -1.17 -2.58 7.25
CA ALA A 46 -1.15 -4.02 7.02
C ALA A 46 -0.38 -4.80 8.09
N MET A 47 0.53 -4.13 8.82
CA MET A 47 1.27 -4.70 9.95
C MET A 47 0.57 -4.54 11.30
N GLY A 48 -0.62 -3.96 11.32
CA GLY A 48 -1.42 -3.67 12.50
C GLY A 48 -1.31 -2.21 12.95
N VAL A 49 -2.47 -1.64 13.22
CA VAL A 49 -2.62 -0.31 13.85
C VAL A 49 -3.78 -0.42 14.84
N PRO A 50 -3.60 0.01 16.10
CA PRO A 50 -4.68 0.03 17.09
C PRO A 50 -5.92 0.72 16.54
N THR A 51 -7.11 0.25 16.90
CA THR A 51 -8.42 0.77 16.48
C THR A 51 -8.76 0.67 14.98
N ARG A 52 -7.92 0.02 14.16
CA ARG A 52 -8.09 -0.07 12.69
C ARG A 52 -8.19 -1.53 12.20
N THR A 53 -8.90 -2.40 12.94
CA THR A 53 -8.99 -3.85 12.65
C THR A 53 -9.40 -4.14 11.20
N ALA A 54 -10.52 -3.61 10.73
CA ALA A 54 -11.04 -3.85 9.38
C ALA A 54 -10.11 -3.29 8.29
N TYR A 55 -9.58 -2.09 8.50
CA TYR A 55 -8.63 -1.47 7.57
C TYR A 55 -7.31 -2.26 7.49
N SER A 56 -6.74 -2.63 8.64
CA SER A 56 -5.51 -3.41 8.70
C SER A 56 -5.67 -4.78 8.03
N ALA A 57 -6.79 -5.48 8.31
CA ALA A 57 -7.10 -6.77 7.71
C ALA A 57 -7.18 -6.69 6.18
N THR A 58 -7.88 -5.70 5.64
CA THR A 58 -8.02 -5.56 4.18
C THR A 58 -6.73 -5.11 3.51
N LYS A 59 -5.92 -4.26 4.14
CA LYS A 59 -4.60 -3.87 3.62
C LYS A 59 -3.59 -5.02 3.68
N ALA A 60 -3.67 -5.91 4.65
CA ALA A 60 -2.93 -7.18 4.66
C ALA A 60 -3.42 -8.12 3.55
N GLY A 61 -4.72 -8.19 3.31
CA GLY A 61 -5.33 -8.95 2.22
C GLY A 61 -4.82 -8.55 0.83
N ILE A 62 -4.59 -7.25 0.60
CA ILE A 62 -3.98 -6.74 -0.64
C ILE A 62 -2.60 -7.38 -0.88
N ILE A 63 -1.78 -7.54 0.15
CA ILE A 63 -0.44 -8.14 0.03
C ILE A 63 -0.55 -9.61 -0.40
N GLY A 64 -1.46 -10.37 0.22
CA GLY A 64 -1.73 -11.76 -0.16
C GLY A 64 -2.21 -11.89 -1.61
N MET A 65 -3.18 -11.06 -2.00
CA MET A 65 -3.71 -11.02 -3.35
C MET A 65 -2.64 -10.65 -4.40
N ALA A 66 -1.83 -9.64 -4.11
CA ALA A 66 -0.74 -9.21 -5.00
C ALA A 66 0.29 -10.32 -5.23
N ARG A 67 0.65 -11.08 -4.19
CA ARG A 67 1.58 -12.21 -4.28
C ARG A 67 1.02 -13.33 -5.15
N THR A 68 -0.24 -13.68 -4.98
CA THR A 68 -0.92 -14.69 -5.82
C THR A 68 -0.90 -14.26 -7.28
N TRP A 69 -1.31 -13.02 -7.57
CA TRP A 69 -1.32 -12.51 -8.93
C TRP A 69 0.07 -12.36 -9.53
N ALA A 70 1.08 -12.05 -8.74
CA ALA A 70 2.46 -12.05 -9.20
C ALA A 70 2.89 -13.40 -9.76
N LEU A 71 2.54 -14.50 -9.07
CA LEU A 71 2.83 -15.86 -9.52
C LEU A 71 2.07 -16.22 -10.80
N GLU A 72 0.78 -15.88 -10.85
CA GLU A 72 -0.11 -16.23 -11.98
C GLU A 72 0.19 -15.40 -13.24
N LEU A 73 0.62 -14.15 -13.09
CA LEU A 73 0.73 -13.20 -14.19
C LEU A 73 2.18 -13.00 -14.69
N ALA A 74 3.20 -13.36 -13.90
CA ALA A 74 4.60 -13.26 -14.30
C ALA A 74 4.93 -14.00 -15.61
N PRO A 75 4.39 -15.21 -15.89
CA PRO A 75 4.64 -15.90 -17.17
C PRO A 75 4.13 -15.12 -18.40
N HIS A 76 3.27 -14.13 -18.17
CA HIS A 76 2.72 -13.25 -19.22
C HIS A 76 3.44 -11.89 -19.33
N GLY A 77 4.57 -11.70 -18.64
CA GLY A 77 5.32 -10.44 -18.63
C GLY A 77 4.64 -9.33 -17.80
N ILE A 78 3.74 -9.71 -16.88
CA ILE A 78 3.00 -8.78 -16.03
C ILE A 78 3.58 -8.86 -14.62
N THR A 79 4.02 -7.74 -14.05
CA THR A 79 4.45 -7.66 -12.65
C THR A 79 3.33 -7.13 -11.78
N VAL A 80 3.29 -7.59 -10.53
CA VAL A 80 2.29 -7.17 -9.52
C VAL A 80 3.01 -6.83 -8.23
N ASN A 81 2.94 -5.59 -7.77
CA ASN A 81 3.62 -5.12 -6.57
C ASN A 81 2.71 -4.24 -5.70
N VAL A 82 3.13 -3.99 -4.48
CA VAL A 82 2.42 -3.18 -3.49
C VAL A 82 3.33 -2.04 -3.02
N VAL A 83 2.85 -0.81 -3.08
CA VAL A 83 3.44 0.32 -2.37
C VAL A 83 2.65 0.53 -1.09
N SER A 84 3.31 0.51 0.06
CA SER A 84 2.69 0.62 1.38
C SER A 84 3.16 1.88 2.11
N PRO A 85 2.44 3.01 1.95
CA PRO A 85 2.81 4.26 2.58
C PRO A 85 2.67 4.21 4.11
N GLY A 86 3.49 5.00 4.78
CA GLY A 86 3.34 5.39 6.19
C GLY A 86 2.45 6.64 6.33
N PRO A 87 2.69 7.48 7.35
CA PRO A 87 2.02 8.76 7.51
C PRO A 87 2.48 9.74 6.41
N ILE A 88 1.59 10.07 5.48
CA ILE A 88 1.83 10.94 4.33
C ILE A 88 0.94 12.16 4.42
N LEU A 89 1.49 13.35 4.13
CA LEU A 89 0.78 14.61 4.07
C LEU A 89 -0.20 14.62 2.89
N THR A 90 -1.45 14.31 3.19
CA THR A 90 -2.58 14.26 2.24
C THR A 90 -3.79 14.92 2.87
N ASP A 91 -4.82 15.22 2.07
CA ASP A 91 -6.07 15.76 2.60
C ASP A 91 -6.69 14.85 3.67
N ASN A 92 -6.58 13.53 3.50
CA ASN A 92 -7.04 12.58 4.52
C ASN A 92 -6.25 12.66 5.83
N PHE A 93 -4.95 12.97 5.77
CA PHE A 93 -4.12 13.20 6.97
C PHE A 93 -4.55 14.49 7.68
N TRP A 94 -4.76 15.57 6.91
CA TRP A 94 -5.23 16.85 7.45
C TRP A 94 -6.66 16.82 7.98
N GLY A 95 -7.45 15.86 7.56
CA GLY A 95 -8.78 15.61 8.15
C GLY A 95 -8.72 15.00 9.57
N ILE A 96 -7.54 14.50 10.00
CA ILE A 96 -7.34 13.83 11.30
C ILE A 96 -6.39 14.63 12.20
N VAL A 97 -5.40 15.29 11.61
CA VAL A 97 -4.32 16.01 12.32
C VAL A 97 -4.31 17.46 11.85
N GLU A 98 -4.41 18.40 12.79
CA GLU A 98 -4.32 19.83 12.48
C GLU A 98 -2.91 20.17 11.99
N LYS A 99 -2.86 21.02 10.94
CA LYS A 99 -1.61 21.46 10.33
C LYS A 99 -0.80 22.30 11.32
N ASP A 100 0.51 22.09 11.34
CA ASP A 100 1.48 22.80 12.19
C ASP A 100 1.21 22.64 13.70
N SER A 101 0.48 21.56 14.09
CA SER A 101 0.15 21.24 15.47
C SER A 101 1.26 20.47 16.19
N GLU A 102 1.22 20.49 17.52
CA GLU A 102 2.08 19.62 18.35
C GLU A 102 1.87 18.14 18.04
N GLN A 103 0.63 17.74 17.71
CA GLN A 103 0.32 16.38 17.30
C GLN A 103 1.05 15.98 16.02
N GLN A 104 1.09 16.88 15.02
CA GLN A 104 1.87 16.65 13.80
C GLN A 104 3.35 16.48 14.11
N ALA A 105 3.92 17.35 14.93
CA ALA A 105 5.33 17.28 15.34
C ALA A 105 5.63 15.98 16.10
N ALA A 106 4.74 15.57 17.00
CA ALA A 106 4.87 14.32 17.76
C ALA A 106 4.81 13.07 16.86
N ILE A 107 3.98 13.08 15.82
CA ILE A 107 3.94 11.99 14.83
C ILE A 107 5.24 11.94 14.02
N ALA A 108 5.73 13.09 13.53
CA ALA A 108 6.96 13.18 12.79
C ALA A 108 8.16 12.69 13.59
N ALA A 109 8.26 13.05 14.87
CA ALA A 109 9.33 12.63 15.77
C ALA A 109 9.38 11.10 16.02
N ARG A 110 8.28 10.37 15.82
CA ARG A 110 8.23 8.91 15.93
C ARG A 110 8.66 8.18 14.65
N ILE A 111 8.84 8.91 13.57
CA ILE A 111 9.31 8.34 12.31
C ILE A 111 10.84 8.40 12.30
N PRO A 112 11.59 7.31 12.08
CA PRO A 112 13.04 7.31 12.15
C PRO A 112 13.73 8.38 11.29
N VAL A 113 13.19 8.73 10.11
CA VAL A 113 13.74 9.83 9.29
C VAL A 113 13.37 11.22 9.80
N GLY A 114 12.61 11.36 10.89
CA GLY A 114 12.31 12.63 11.56
C GLY A 114 11.29 13.52 10.87
N ARG A 115 10.58 13.05 9.84
CA ARG A 115 9.55 13.82 9.13
C ARG A 115 8.38 12.95 8.69
N LEU A 116 7.26 13.59 8.41
CA LEU A 116 6.16 12.99 7.66
C LEU A 116 6.57 12.80 6.18
N GLY A 117 5.98 11.83 5.54
CA GLY A 117 6.17 11.61 4.11
C GLY A 117 5.36 12.62 3.27
N GLU A 118 5.83 12.88 2.08
CA GLU A 118 5.15 13.67 1.07
C GLU A 118 4.58 12.77 -0.03
N MET A 119 3.63 13.27 -0.80
CA MET A 119 3.06 12.52 -1.94
C MET A 119 4.16 12.09 -2.92
N GLN A 120 5.19 12.92 -3.10
CA GLN A 120 6.32 12.62 -3.99
C GLN A 120 7.13 11.40 -3.52
N ASP A 121 7.28 11.19 -2.20
CA ASP A 121 7.96 10.00 -1.68
C ASP A 121 7.25 8.71 -2.16
N VAL A 122 5.92 8.72 -2.16
CA VAL A 122 5.09 7.58 -2.61
C VAL A 122 5.11 7.45 -4.13
N THR A 123 5.02 8.58 -4.85
CA THR A 123 5.04 8.62 -6.32
C THR A 123 6.32 8.01 -6.86
N ASN A 124 7.47 8.32 -6.27
CA ASN A 124 8.76 7.76 -6.68
C ASN A 124 8.77 6.21 -6.60
N ALA A 125 8.15 5.63 -5.57
CA ALA A 125 8.04 4.18 -5.44
C ALA A 125 7.12 3.57 -6.52
N PHE A 126 6.01 4.23 -6.85
CA PHE A 126 5.15 3.82 -7.96
C PHE A 126 5.89 3.89 -9.29
N LEU A 127 6.63 4.97 -9.56
CA LEU A 127 7.41 5.12 -10.79
C LEU A 127 8.49 4.04 -10.92
N PHE A 128 9.15 3.68 -9.81
CA PHE A 128 10.09 2.56 -9.79
C PHE A 128 9.45 1.26 -10.28
N PHE A 129 8.27 0.91 -9.78
CA PHE A 129 7.56 -0.30 -10.22
C PHE A 129 6.94 -0.18 -11.62
N CYS A 130 6.68 1.04 -12.11
CA CYS A 130 6.17 1.28 -13.46
C CYS A 130 7.25 1.10 -14.53
N ASP A 131 8.52 1.32 -14.19
CA ASP A 131 9.63 1.28 -15.12
C ASP A 131 9.71 -0.08 -15.81
N PRO A 132 9.72 -0.14 -17.14
CA PRO A 132 9.90 -1.38 -17.91
C PRO A 132 11.18 -2.14 -17.56
N GLU A 133 12.26 -1.45 -17.21
CA GLU A 133 13.55 -2.04 -16.85
C GLU A 133 13.49 -2.85 -15.56
N ASN A 134 12.53 -2.54 -14.65
CA ASN A 134 12.33 -3.25 -13.40
C ASN A 134 11.44 -4.50 -13.56
N SER A 135 11.55 -5.19 -14.69
CA SER A 135 10.72 -6.35 -15.04
C SER A 135 10.97 -7.60 -14.17
N PHE A 136 12.07 -7.64 -13.43
CA PHE A 136 12.42 -8.76 -12.53
C PHE A 136 11.87 -8.55 -11.09
N VAL A 137 11.17 -7.44 -10.85
CA VAL A 137 10.60 -7.11 -9.52
C VAL A 137 9.10 -7.36 -9.54
N THR A 138 8.65 -8.46 -8.92
CA THR A 138 7.23 -8.82 -8.79
C THR A 138 6.94 -9.46 -7.44
N GLY A 139 5.70 -9.37 -6.96
CA GLY A 139 5.26 -9.91 -5.68
C GLY A 139 5.79 -9.16 -4.46
N GLN A 140 6.40 -7.99 -4.64
CA GLN A 140 7.05 -7.25 -3.57
C GLN A 140 6.11 -6.23 -2.92
N THR A 141 6.39 -5.96 -1.64
CA THR A 141 5.75 -4.89 -0.89
C THR A 141 6.84 -3.90 -0.46
N LEU A 142 6.78 -2.68 -0.99
CA LEU A 142 7.70 -1.61 -0.62
C LEU A 142 7.02 -0.67 0.38
N TYR A 143 7.56 -0.62 1.60
CA TYR A 143 7.09 0.33 2.61
C TYR A 143 7.77 1.68 2.42
N VAL A 144 6.97 2.69 2.11
CA VAL A 144 7.41 4.10 1.97
C VAL A 144 6.96 4.84 3.22
N CYS A 145 7.72 4.66 4.31
CA CYS A 145 7.26 5.04 5.64
C CYS A 145 8.34 5.68 6.52
N GLY A 146 9.49 6.05 5.95
CA GLY A 146 10.59 6.64 6.70
C GLY A 146 11.16 5.75 7.83
N GLY A 147 11.02 4.43 7.70
CA GLY A 147 11.44 3.46 8.71
C GLY A 147 10.38 3.10 9.76
N ALA A 148 9.20 3.72 9.75
CA ALA A 148 8.15 3.47 10.73
C ALA A 148 7.58 2.03 10.72
N SER A 149 7.90 1.21 9.72
CA SER A 149 7.56 -0.22 9.64
C SER A 149 8.65 -1.14 10.19
N VAL A 150 9.83 -0.62 10.43
CA VAL A 150 10.96 -1.36 11.00
C VAL A 150 10.98 -1.06 12.50
N GLY A 151 10.77 -2.04 13.36
CA GLY A 151 10.69 -1.82 14.80
C GLY A 151 11.92 -1.06 15.35
N ALA A 152 11.70 -0.08 16.21
CA ALA A 152 12.77 0.56 16.94
C ALA A 152 13.29 -0.44 17.99
N MET A 153 14.49 -1.01 17.78
CA MET A 153 15.26 -1.58 18.88
C MET A 153 15.88 -0.40 19.65
N SER A 154 15.33 -0.09 20.83
CA SER A 154 16.07 0.66 21.83
C SER A 154 17.02 -0.32 22.52
N LEU A 155 18.31 -0.15 22.30
CA LEU A 155 19.36 -0.78 23.11
C LEU A 155 19.46 -0.09 24.45
#